data_16b6f2332b2d0460a0707eda57e57f18
#
_entry.id   16b6f2332b2d0460a0707eda57e57f18
#
_cell.length_a   1.000
_cell.length_b   1.000
_cell.length_c   1.000
_cell.angle_alpha   90.00
_cell.angle_beta   90.00
_cell.angle_gamma   90.00
#
_symmetry.space_group_name_H-M   'P 1'
#
loop_
_entity.id
_entity.type
_entity.pdbx_description
1 polymer ?
#
loop_
_entity_poly.entity_id
_entity_poly.type
_entity_poly.pdbx_seq_one_letter_code
_entity_poly.pdbx_strand_id
1 'polypeptide(L)'
;NSLMKYKKIVCVVIDSFGIGQATDAKEFDDAGADTFGHILEYRPDLKIDNLYQLGLGNLHPCGKALQSKGYACKMHEASCSKDTMTGHWEMMGIHTTKPFKTFTENGFPDELVQELERLTGHVFIGNKSASGTEILDELAMEEIQSDGKKLILYTSADSVLQICGHEEVTGLDELYRVCQIARELT
;
A
#
# COMPACT_ATOMS: atom_id res chain seq x y z
N ASN A 1 -27.03 8.22 -30.79
CA ASN A 1 -26.26 8.06 -29.57
C ASN A 1 -24.78 8.12 -29.93
N SER A 2 -24.21 9.31 -29.96
CA SER A 2 -22.77 9.50 -30.11
C SER A 2 -22.13 9.13 -28.78
N LEU A 3 -21.66 7.91 -28.64
CA LEU A 3 -20.72 7.52 -27.60
C LEU A 3 -19.45 8.35 -27.82
N MET A 4 -19.19 9.32 -26.96
CA MET A 4 -17.93 10.04 -26.93
C MET A 4 -16.81 8.98 -26.72
N LYS A 5 -16.05 8.70 -27.76
CA LYS A 5 -14.89 7.81 -27.66
C LYS A 5 -13.71 8.65 -27.15
N TYR A 6 -13.41 8.52 -25.88
CA TYR A 6 -12.13 9.03 -25.35
C TYR A 6 -10.99 8.25 -25.99
N LYS A 7 -10.00 8.95 -26.51
CA LYS A 7 -8.79 8.34 -27.09
C LYS A 7 -7.78 7.97 -26.02
N LYS A 8 -7.87 8.59 -24.85
CA LYS A 8 -6.95 8.38 -23.75
C LYS A 8 -7.64 8.73 -22.42
N ILE A 9 -7.45 7.88 -21.43
CA ILE A 9 -7.87 8.09 -20.05
C ILE A 9 -6.60 8.04 -19.20
N VAL A 10 -6.43 8.99 -18.30
CA VAL A 10 -5.35 9.01 -17.32
C VAL A 10 -5.96 8.97 -15.94
N CYS A 11 -5.61 7.96 -15.17
CA CYS A 11 -5.96 7.84 -13.77
C CYS A 11 -4.78 8.30 -12.91
N VAL A 12 -5.01 9.25 -12.02
CA VAL A 12 -4.01 9.74 -11.06
C VAL A 12 -4.51 9.41 -9.67
N VAL A 13 -3.76 8.59 -8.95
CA VAL A 13 -4.01 8.25 -7.55
C VAL A 13 -3.07 9.07 -6.69
N ILE A 14 -3.63 9.82 -5.74
CA ILE A 14 -2.87 10.50 -4.70
C ILE A 14 -2.87 9.57 -3.50
N ASP A 15 -1.73 8.93 -3.27
CA ASP A 15 -1.56 7.96 -2.22
C ASP A 15 -1.83 8.55 -0.82
N SER A 16 -2.46 7.76 0.05
CA SER A 16 -2.78 8.13 1.43
C SER A 16 -3.63 9.40 1.59
N PHE A 17 -4.35 9.84 0.55
CA PHE A 17 -5.14 11.05 0.57
C PHE A 17 -6.63 10.75 0.77
N GLY A 18 -7.13 11.00 1.98
CA GLY A 18 -8.54 10.83 2.35
C GLY A 18 -9.24 12.15 2.66
N ILE A 19 -10.56 12.18 2.45
CA ILE A 19 -11.44 13.34 2.73
C ILE A 19 -12.47 12.91 3.77
N GLY A 20 -12.19 13.15 5.04
CA GLY A 20 -12.98 12.65 6.15
C GLY A 20 -12.75 11.15 6.41
N GLN A 21 -13.41 10.62 7.41
CA GLN A 21 -13.36 9.21 7.79
C GLN A 21 -14.37 8.37 7.01
N ALA A 22 -14.09 7.08 6.85
CA ALA A 22 -15.06 6.12 6.33
C ALA A 22 -16.17 5.82 7.35
N THR A 23 -17.29 5.28 6.88
CA THR A 23 -18.45 4.95 7.74
C THR A 23 -18.15 3.90 8.80
N ASP A 24 -17.24 2.98 8.48
CA ASP A 24 -16.74 1.87 9.29
C ASP A 24 -15.39 2.14 9.98
N ALA A 25 -14.92 3.39 9.95
CA ALA A 25 -13.61 3.80 10.49
C ALA A 25 -13.35 3.32 11.93
N LYS A 26 -14.40 3.24 12.76
CA LYS A 26 -14.29 2.75 14.15
C LYS A 26 -13.93 1.27 14.24
N GLU A 27 -14.32 0.48 13.26
CA GLU A 27 -14.03 -0.96 13.22
C GLU A 27 -12.55 -1.23 12.91
N PHE A 28 -11.88 -0.22 12.32
CA PHE A 28 -10.48 -0.27 11.90
C PHE A 28 -9.57 0.67 12.68
N ASP A 29 -10.03 1.20 13.81
CA ASP A 29 -9.28 2.15 14.65
C ASP A 29 -8.87 3.46 13.92
N ASP A 30 -9.66 3.85 12.92
CA ASP A 30 -9.45 5.05 12.09
C ASP A 30 -10.45 6.18 12.42
N ALA A 31 -11.09 6.14 13.56
CA ALA A 31 -11.99 7.21 13.97
C ALA A 31 -11.26 8.56 14.03
N GLY A 32 -11.80 9.57 13.34
CA GLY A 32 -11.19 10.88 13.23
C GLY A 32 -10.22 11.04 12.04
N ALA A 33 -10.04 10.04 11.21
CA ALA A 33 -9.22 10.14 10.00
C ALA A 33 -9.78 11.21 9.06
N ASP A 34 -8.95 12.19 8.70
CA ASP A 34 -9.28 13.28 7.79
C ASP A 34 -8.02 13.93 7.24
N THR A 35 -7.33 13.25 6.36
CA THR A 35 -6.05 13.71 5.82
C THR A 35 -6.15 15.10 5.22
N PHE A 36 -7.17 15.35 4.39
CA PHE A 36 -7.35 16.64 3.74
C PHE A 36 -7.65 17.77 4.75
N GLY A 37 -8.54 17.52 5.71
CA GLY A 37 -8.85 18.48 6.77
C GLY A 37 -7.64 18.83 7.61
N HIS A 38 -6.90 17.84 8.08
CA HIS A 38 -5.69 18.04 8.89
C HIS A 38 -4.58 18.77 8.13
N ILE A 39 -4.42 18.49 6.83
CA ILE A 39 -3.48 19.24 5.98
C ILE A 39 -3.87 20.73 5.92
N LEU A 40 -5.15 21.04 5.72
CA LEU A 40 -5.62 22.43 5.66
C LEU A 40 -5.52 23.15 7.01
N GLU A 41 -5.72 22.46 8.12
CA GLU A 41 -5.48 23.00 9.47
C GLU A 41 -4.02 23.38 9.66
N TYR A 42 -3.10 22.52 9.25
CA TYR A 42 -1.67 22.75 9.36
C TYR A 42 -1.12 23.74 8.32
N ARG A 43 -1.67 23.72 7.10
CA ARG A 43 -1.28 24.57 5.98
C ARG A 43 -2.49 25.24 5.33
N PRO A 44 -3.08 26.25 5.99
CA PRO A 44 -4.25 26.96 5.45
C PRO A 44 -3.94 27.74 4.17
N ASP A 45 -2.65 27.98 3.90
CA ASP A 45 -2.13 28.65 2.70
C ASP A 45 -1.81 27.70 1.55
N LEU A 46 -2.16 26.42 1.66
CA LEU A 46 -1.84 25.40 0.65
C LEU A 46 -2.38 25.77 -0.74
N LYS A 47 -1.46 25.81 -1.71
CA LYS A 47 -1.78 26.17 -3.09
C LYS A 47 -2.06 24.94 -3.92
N ILE A 48 -3.31 24.58 -4.07
CA ILE A 48 -3.82 23.48 -4.89
C ILE A 48 -4.93 23.96 -5.83
N ASP A 49 -4.71 25.09 -6.47
CA ASP A 49 -5.74 25.81 -7.23
C ASP A 49 -6.39 24.96 -8.32
N ASN A 50 -5.64 24.10 -8.99
CA ASN A 50 -6.16 23.20 -10.01
C ASN A 50 -7.14 22.18 -9.42
N LEU A 51 -6.82 21.60 -8.24
CA LEU A 51 -7.71 20.66 -7.57
C LEU A 51 -8.96 21.36 -7.04
N TYR A 52 -8.84 22.59 -6.56
CA TYR A 52 -10.00 23.41 -6.19
C TYR A 52 -10.89 23.72 -7.41
N GLN A 53 -10.31 24.04 -8.56
CA GLN A 53 -11.06 24.24 -9.81
C GLN A 53 -11.76 22.96 -10.29
N LEU A 54 -11.23 21.79 -9.99
CA LEU A 54 -11.87 20.50 -10.27
C LEU A 54 -12.96 20.15 -9.26
N GLY A 55 -13.08 20.85 -8.13
CA GLY A 55 -14.13 20.71 -7.16
C GLY A 55 -13.72 20.05 -5.84
N LEU A 56 -12.43 19.78 -5.61
CA LEU A 56 -11.97 19.15 -4.37
C LEU A 56 -12.42 19.91 -3.12
N GLY A 57 -12.33 21.23 -3.12
CA GLY A 57 -12.72 22.07 -1.98
C GLY A 57 -14.20 22.00 -1.62
N ASN A 58 -15.06 21.59 -2.53
CA ASN A 58 -16.50 21.43 -2.28
C ASN A 58 -16.83 20.17 -1.48
N LEU A 59 -15.87 19.24 -1.35
CA LEU A 59 -16.04 17.96 -0.67
C LEU A 59 -15.76 18.01 0.82
N HIS A 60 -15.18 19.11 1.33
CA HIS A 60 -14.81 19.26 2.74
C HIS A 60 -15.19 20.63 3.29
N PRO A 61 -15.71 20.74 4.53
CA PRO A 61 -16.12 22.02 5.13
C PRO A 61 -15.00 23.07 5.20
N CYS A 62 -13.75 22.64 5.42
CA CYS A 62 -12.57 23.53 5.46
C CYS A 62 -11.99 23.82 4.07
N GLY A 63 -12.50 23.18 3.02
CA GLY A 63 -12.02 23.36 1.66
C GLY A 63 -12.52 24.67 1.03
N LYS A 64 -11.72 25.21 0.11
CA LYS A 64 -12.12 26.37 -0.68
C LYS A 64 -13.16 25.97 -1.72
N ALA A 65 -14.41 26.27 -1.45
CA ALA A 65 -15.50 26.00 -2.39
C ALA A 65 -15.42 26.94 -3.59
N LEU A 66 -15.48 26.37 -4.79
CA LEU A 66 -15.50 27.09 -6.06
C LEU A 66 -16.55 26.47 -6.99
N GLN A 67 -16.96 27.25 -8.00
CA GLN A 67 -17.70 26.67 -9.11
C GLN A 67 -16.79 25.68 -9.86
N SER A 68 -17.12 24.40 -9.77
CA SER A 68 -16.28 23.34 -10.33
C SER A 68 -16.31 23.34 -11.86
N LYS A 69 -15.13 23.13 -12.46
CA LYS A 69 -14.95 22.84 -13.89
C LYS A 69 -15.02 21.35 -14.20
N GLY A 70 -15.13 20.50 -13.19
CA GLY A 70 -15.18 19.05 -13.27
C GLY A 70 -16.28 18.47 -12.38
N TYR A 71 -16.24 17.18 -12.21
CA TYR A 71 -17.11 16.44 -11.29
C TYR A 71 -16.29 15.95 -10.11
N ALA A 72 -16.75 16.23 -8.91
CA ALA A 72 -16.11 15.80 -7.67
C ALA A 72 -17.14 15.09 -6.80
N CYS A 73 -16.77 13.93 -6.27
CA CYS A 73 -17.62 13.16 -5.36
C CYS A 73 -16.75 12.44 -4.29
N LYS A 74 -17.37 12.12 -3.17
CA LYS A 74 -16.85 11.17 -2.21
C LYS A 74 -17.36 9.79 -2.55
N MET A 75 -16.49 8.80 -2.46
CA MET A 75 -16.85 7.40 -2.59
C MET A 75 -16.49 6.67 -1.30
N HIS A 76 -17.28 5.67 -0.95
CA HIS A 76 -16.99 4.75 0.13
C HIS A 76 -16.55 3.42 -0.46
N GLU A 77 -15.56 2.80 0.15
CA GLU A 77 -15.15 1.46 -0.18
C GLU A 77 -16.29 0.48 0.16
N ALA A 78 -16.63 -0.39 -0.77
CA ALA A 78 -17.64 -1.42 -0.59
C ALA A 78 -17.03 -2.77 -0.18
N SER A 79 -15.74 -2.95 -0.41
CA SER A 79 -14.99 -4.14 -0.01
C SER A 79 -14.80 -4.21 1.50
N CYS A 80 -14.66 -5.42 2.04
CA CYS A 80 -14.69 -5.68 3.49
C CYS A 80 -13.33 -5.62 4.19
N SER A 81 -12.32 -5.03 3.58
CA SER A 81 -10.95 -5.00 4.11
C SER A 81 -10.33 -3.61 3.99
N LYS A 82 -9.45 -3.27 4.91
CA LYS A 82 -8.78 -1.96 4.98
C LYS A 82 -7.44 -1.92 4.24
N ASP A 83 -6.95 -3.03 3.72
CA ASP A 83 -5.63 -3.08 3.12
C ASP A 83 -5.56 -2.38 1.75
N THR A 84 -4.37 -1.89 1.41
CA THR A 84 -4.09 -1.16 0.16
C THR A 84 -4.41 -2.01 -1.08
N MET A 85 -4.17 -3.31 -1.03
CA MET A 85 -4.44 -4.21 -2.15
C MET A 85 -5.92 -4.28 -2.46
N THR A 86 -6.78 -4.41 -1.45
CA THR A 86 -8.24 -4.39 -1.60
C THR A 86 -8.73 -3.09 -2.22
N GLY A 87 -8.23 -1.93 -1.76
CA GLY A 87 -8.59 -0.64 -2.31
C GLY A 87 -8.21 -0.49 -3.79
N HIS A 88 -7.00 -0.93 -4.18
CA HIS A 88 -6.57 -0.91 -5.58
C HIS A 88 -7.41 -1.84 -6.46
N TRP A 89 -7.76 -3.02 -5.97
CA TRP A 89 -8.60 -3.95 -6.68
C TRP A 89 -10.02 -3.41 -6.89
N GLU A 90 -10.58 -2.75 -5.87
CA GLU A 90 -11.89 -2.12 -5.98
C GLU A 90 -11.91 -0.99 -7.01
N MET A 91 -10.86 -0.16 -7.06
CA MET A 91 -10.72 0.87 -8.11
C MET A 91 -10.72 0.26 -9.53
N MET A 92 -10.29 -0.98 -9.66
CA MET A 92 -10.30 -1.73 -10.93
C MET A 92 -11.57 -2.55 -11.13
N GLY A 93 -12.57 -2.41 -10.24
CA GLY A 93 -13.88 -3.07 -10.36
C GLY A 93 -13.99 -4.43 -9.70
N ILE A 94 -13.04 -4.82 -8.87
CA ILE A 94 -13.06 -6.09 -8.13
C ILE A 94 -13.55 -5.83 -6.72
N HIS A 95 -14.71 -6.39 -6.38
CA HIS A 95 -15.28 -6.32 -5.04
C HIS A 95 -14.77 -7.47 -4.18
N THR A 96 -14.00 -7.17 -3.15
CA THR A 96 -13.45 -8.15 -2.22
C THR A 96 -14.44 -8.43 -1.10
N THR A 97 -14.95 -9.66 -1.05
CA THR A 97 -15.93 -10.11 -0.04
C THR A 97 -15.31 -10.92 1.09
N LYS A 98 -14.05 -11.32 0.93
CA LYS A 98 -13.26 -12.01 1.97
C LYS A 98 -11.96 -11.23 2.16
N PRO A 99 -11.66 -10.75 3.37
CA PRO A 99 -10.43 -10.04 3.65
C PRO A 99 -9.22 -10.92 3.33
N PHE A 100 -8.15 -10.32 2.86
CA PHE A 100 -6.86 -11.00 2.74
C PHE A 100 -6.36 -11.40 4.13
N LYS A 101 -5.70 -12.55 4.19
CA LYS A 101 -5.03 -12.97 5.40
C LYS A 101 -3.81 -12.08 5.64
N THR A 102 -3.74 -11.47 6.83
CA THR A 102 -2.62 -10.62 7.24
C THR A 102 -1.70 -11.36 8.20
N PHE A 103 -0.43 -10.97 8.23
CA PHE A 103 0.61 -11.58 9.07
C PHE A 103 1.35 -10.52 9.90
N THR A 104 0.65 -9.45 10.26
CA THR A 104 1.24 -8.29 10.94
C THR A 104 1.56 -8.54 12.41
N GLU A 105 0.90 -9.49 13.06
CA GLU A 105 1.12 -9.77 14.49
C GLU A 105 2.36 -10.65 14.73
N ASN A 106 2.49 -11.75 13.97
CA ASN A 106 3.49 -12.79 14.26
C ASN A 106 4.42 -13.08 13.07
N GLY A 107 4.34 -12.32 11.98
CA GLY A 107 5.02 -12.66 10.74
C GLY A 107 4.37 -13.84 10.01
N PHE A 108 5.05 -14.35 9.00
CA PHE A 108 4.61 -15.51 8.22
C PHE A 108 4.78 -16.80 9.02
N PRO A 109 3.94 -17.83 8.78
CA PRO A 109 4.05 -19.13 9.44
C PRO A 109 5.43 -19.77 9.26
N ASP A 110 5.93 -20.42 10.32
CA ASP A 110 7.24 -21.07 10.30
C ASP A 110 7.36 -22.12 9.19
N GLU A 111 6.28 -22.85 8.92
CA GLU A 111 6.24 -23.86 7.86
C GLU A 111 6.49 -23.24 6.47
N LEU A 112 5.92 -22.04 6.21
CA LEU A 112 6.15 -21.31 4.97
C LEU A 112 7.62 -20.87 4.85
N VAL A 113 8.17 -20.32 5.94
CA VAL A 113 9.56 -19.85 5.96
C VAL A 113 10.53 -21.01 5.76
N GLN A 114 10.33 -22.12 6.46
CA GLN A 114 11.17 -23.32 6.31
C GLN A 114 11.12 -23.89 4.90
N GLU A 115 9.94 -23.95 4.29
CA GLU A 115 9.82 -24.45 2.92
C GLU A 115 10.47 -23.49 1.91
N LEU A 116 10.35 -22.18 2.14
CA LEU A 116 11.01 -21.17 1.33
C LEU A 116 12.54 -21.29 1.45
N GLU A 117 13.08 -21.47 2.65
CA GLU A 117 14.50 -21.73 2.90
C GLU A 117 14.99 -23.00 2.21
N ARG A 118 14.23 -24.09 2.33
CA ARG A 118 14.54 -25.37 1.69
C ARG A 118 14.62 -25.28 0.17
N LEU A 119 13.70 -24.57 -0.45
CA LEU A 119 13.60 -24.47 -1.92
C LEU A 119 14.58 -23.44 -2.50
N THR A 120 14.87 -22.38 -1.77
CA THR A 120 15.74 -21.30 -2.26
C THR A 120 17.21 -21.55 -1.93
N GLY A 121 17.49 -22.22 -0.83
CA GLY A 121 18.85 -22.39 -0.27
C GLY A 121 19.32 -21.18 0.54
N HIS A 122 18.47 -20.18 0.74
CA HIS A 122 18.74 -19.01 1.58
C HIS A 122 18.17 -19.19 2.98
N VAL A 123 18.69 -18.41 3.93
CA VAL A 123 18.12 -18.23 5.26
C VAL A 123 17.35 -16.91 5.29
N PHE A 124 16.15 -16.91 5.83
CA PHE A 124 15.34 -15.70 5.93
C PHE A 124 15.39 -15.10 7.33
N ILE A 125 15.79 -13.84 7.40
CA ILE A 125 15.85 -13.06 8.65
C ILE A 125 14.76 -12.01 8.66
N GLY A 126 14.35 -11.60 9.85
CA GLY A 126 13.27 -10.62 10.07
C GLY A 126 11.94 -11.31 10.38
N ASN A 127 11.22 -11.75 9.38
CA ASN A 127 9.89 -12.37 9.48
C ASN A 127 8.94 -11.65 10.45
N LYS A 128 8.79 -10.35 10.29
CA LYS A 128 7.93 -9.51 11.12
C LYS A 128 7.28 -8.40 10.32
N SER A 129 6.33 -7.70 10.95
CA SER A 129 5.78 -6.46 10.40
C SER A 129 6.73 -5.29 10.67
N ALA A 130 7.09 -4.57 9.62
CA ALA A 130 7.93 -3.37 9.70
C ALA A 130 7.76 -2.49 8.47
N SER A 131 8.16 -1.23 8.54
CA SER A 131 8.40 -0.42 7.35
C SER A 131 9.70 -0.84 6.65
N GLY A 132 9.80 -0.56 5.33
CA GLY A 132 11.02 -0.90 4.58
C GLY A 132 12.27 -0.22 5.14
N THR A 133 12.16 1.02 5.60
CA THR A 133 13.30 1.75 6.21
C THR A 133 13.72 1.13 7.54
N GLU A 134 12.78 0.82 8.43
CA GLU A 134 13.07 0.22 9.73
C GLU A 134 13.74 -1.14 9.59
N ILE A 135 13.21 -2.01 8.73
CA ILE A 135 13.77 -3.36 8.57
C ILE A 135 15.15 -3.35 7.94
N LEU A 136 15.42 -2.40 7.04
CA LEU A 136 16.74 -2.23 6.44
C LEU A 136 17.74 -1.67 7.45
N ASP A 137 17.37 -0.66 8.24
CA ASP A 137 18.22 -0.13 9.30
C ASP A 137 18.63 -1.21 10.31
N GLU A 138 17.72 -2.14 10.59
CA GLU A 138 17.96 -3.22 11.54
C GLU A 138 18.80 -4.37 10.96
N LEU A 139 18.52 -4.82 9.74
CA LEU A 139 18.98 -6.11 9.21
C LEU A 139 19.88 -6.03 7.98
N ALA A 140 20.00 -4.89 7.30
CA ALA A 140 20.75 -4.81 6.04
C ALA A 140 22.23 -5.19 6.21
N MET A 141 22.86 -4.81 7.31
CA MET A 141 24.25 -5.16 7.55
C MET A 141 24.45 -6.67 7.76
N GLU A 142 23.51 -7.34 8.42
CA GLU A 142 23.55 -8.79 8.61
C GLU A 142 23.37 -9.52 7.28
N GLU A 143 22.46 -9.04 6.43
CA GLU A 143 22.23 -9.56 5.08
C GLU A 143 23.50 -9.44 4.24
N ILE A 144 24.08 -8.24 4.13
CA ILE A 144 25.28 -7.95 3.34
C ILE A 144 26.48 -8.81 3.82
N GLN A 145 26.70 -8.90 5.12
CA GLN A 145 27.79 -9.69 5.70
C GLN A 145 27.62 -11.19 5.52
N SER A 146 26.43 -11.65 5.21
CA SER A 146 26.16 -13.06 4.91
C SER A 146 26.66 -13.53 3.55
N ASP A 147 27.13 -12.62 2.71
CA ASP A 147 27.58 -12.90 1.33
C ASP A 147 26.48 -13.61 0.51
N GLY A 148 25.28 -13.09 0.54
CA GLY A 148 24.12 -13.59 -0.19
C GLY A 148 23.46 -14.85 0.38
N LYS A 149 23.87 -15.32 1.56
CA LYS A 149 23.25 -16.47 2.22
C LYS A 149 21.95 -16.13 2.92
N LYS A 150 21.84 -14.90 3.45
CA LYS A 150 20.65 -14.42 4.13
C LYS A 150 19.90 -13.44 3.26
N LEU A 151 18.57 -13.49 3.33
CA LEU A 151 17.65 -12.51 2.74
C LEU A 151 16.72 -12.00 3.82
N ILE A 152 16.28 -10.75 3.70
CA ILE A 152 15.33 -10.17 4.64
C ILE A 152 13.92 -10.52 4.17
N LEU A 153 13.10 -11.09 5.06
CA LEU A 153 11.70 -11.38 4.85
C LEU A 153 10.88 -10.54 5.83
N TYR A 154 9.90 -9.81 5.34
CA TYR A 154 9.00 -9.02 6.18
C TYR A 154 7.65 -8.80 5.54
N THR A 155 6.71 -8.29 6.30
CA THR A 155 5.44 -7.76 5.79
C THR A 155 5.28 -6.32 6.24
N SER A 156 4.62 -5.51 5.42
CA SER A 156 4.21 -4.15 5.79
C SER A 156 2.72 -4.13 6.12
N ALA A 157 2.21 -2.94 6.45
CA ALA A 157 0.78 -2.72 6.63
C ALA A 157 -0.05 -3.07 5.37
N ASP A 158 0.59 -3.14 4.21
CA ASP A 158 -0.04 -3.52 2.94
C ASP A 158 -0.26 -5.04 2.80
N SER A 159 0.11 -5.82 3.81
CA SER A 159 -0.07 -7.29 3.86
C SER A 159 0.64 -8.07 2.74
N VAL A 160 1.67 -7.48 2.14
CA VAL A 160 2.46 -8.09 1.07
C VAL A 160 3.65 -8.84 1.66
N LEU A 161 3.94 -10.04 1.14
CA LEU A 161 5.19 -10.74 1.42
C LEU A 161 6.32 -10.01 0.69
N GLN A 162 7.27 -9.48 1.44
CA GLN A 162 8.38 -8.70 0.92
C GLN A 162 9.72 -9.37 1.22
N ILE A 163 10.57 -9.42 0.20
CA ILE A 163 11.91 -10.00 0.28
C ILE A 163 12.92 -8.95 -0.18
N CYS A 164 13.93 -8.70 0.64
CA CYS A 164 15.04 -7.81 0.31
C CYS A 164 16.35 -8.58 0.25
N GLY A 165 17.18 -8.22 -0.73
CA GLY A 165 18.57 -8.59 -0.86
C GLY A 165 19.36 -7.46 -1.48
N HIS A 166 20.61 -7.27 -1.07
CA HIS A 166 21.47 -6.23 -1.60
C HIS A 166 21.90 -6.56 -3.04
N GLU A 167 21.78 -5.60 -3.95
CA GLU A 167 21.97 -5.82 -5.39
C GLU A 167 23.38 -6.31 -5.77
N GLU A 168 24.41 -5.89 -5.03
CA GLU A 168 25.79 -6.31 -5.28
C GLU A 168 26.15 -7.66 -4.63
N VAL A 169 25.34 -8.15 -3.68
CA VAL A 169 25.60 -9.36 -2.92
C VAL A 169 24.74 -10.53 -3.41
N THR A 170 23.42 -10.31 -3.51
CA THR A 170 22.47 -11.33 -3.96
C THR A 170 22.27 -11.32 -5.47
N GLY A 171 22.26 -10.13 -6.06
CA GLY A 171 21.97 -9.96 -7.48
C GLY A 171 20.48 -10.05 -7.82
N LEU A 172 20.08 -9.37 -8.90
CA LEU A 172 18.69 -9.22 -9.27
C LEU A 172 18.06 -10.53 -9.77
N ASP A 173 18.78 -11.31 -10.55
CA ASP A 173 18.28 -12.57 -11.10
C ASP A 173 17.98 -13.59 -10.00
N GLU A 174 18.86 -13.65 -8.99
CA GLU A 174 18.66 -14.52 -7.83
C GLU A 174 17.48 -14.05 -6.98
N LEU A 175 17.34 -12.75 -6.76
CA LEU A 175 16.18 -12.21 -6.05
C LEU A 175 14.87 -12.57 -6.77
N TYR A 176 14.82 -12.44 -8.09
CA TYR A 176 13.64 -12.83 -8.87
C TYR A 176 13.36 -14.32 -8.80
N ARG A 177 14.40 -15.18 -8.83
CA ARG A 177 14.21 -16.62 -8.64
C ARG A 177 13.57 -16.93 -7.28
N VAL A 178 14.03 -16.29 -6.22
CA VAL A 178 13.47 -16.44 -4.87
C VAL A 178 12.02 -15.94 -4.83
N CYS A 179 11.74 -14.80 -5.42
CA CYS A 179 10.37 -14.25 -5.49
C CYS A 179 9.42 -15.17 -6.26
N GLN A 180 9.88 -15.82 -7.33
CA GLN A 180 9.10 -16.80 -8.07
C GLN A 180 8.75 -18.02 -7.19
N ILE A 181 9.71 -18.56 -6.48
CA ILE A 181 9.48 -19.68 -5.55
C ILE A 181 8.48 -19.26 -4.46
N ALA A 182 8.65 -18.07 -3.87
CA ALA A 182 7.71 -17.56 -2.89
C ALA A 182 6.29 -17.44 -3.46
N ARG A 183 6.15 -16.99 -4.71
CA ARG A 183 4.86 -16.88 -5.38
C ARG A 183 4.19 -18.24 -5.63
N GLU A 184 4.96 -19.29 -5.87
CA GLU A 184 4.44 -20.65 -6.08
C GLU A 184 3.98 -21.31 -4.76
N LEU A 185 4.50 -20.84 -3.63
CA LEU A 185 4.13 -21.33 -2.29
C LEU A 185 2.92 -20.62 -1.70
N THR A 186 2.54 -19.43 -2.21
CA THR A 186 1.47 -18.57 -1.69
C THR A 186 0.35 -18.38 -2.68
#